data_bc9ac5439dbfb87248a4fd5a4bfcc88c
#
_entry.id   bc9ac5439dbfb87248a4fd5a4bfcc88c
#
_cell.length_a   1.000
_cell.length_b   1.000
_cell.length_c   1.000
_cell.angle_alpha   90.00
_cell.angle_beta   90.00
_cell.angle_gamma   90.00
#
_symmetry.space_group_name_H-M   'P 1'
#
loop_
_entity.id
_entity.type
_entity.pdbx_description
1 polymer ?
#
loop_
_entity_poly.entity_id
_entity_poly.type
_entity_poly.pdbx_seq_one_letter_code
_entity_poly.pdbx_strand_id
1 'polypeptide(L)'
;KSGSRLLPADSEHSAIFQCLQGTPWAENARLSTGVPTPGLRRIQLTASGGAFRDWTAADLEKATVADATSHPNWSMGRKITVDSASLMNKGLEVIEAHYLFGLDYDHIEIVIHPQSIIHSMIELADSSVLAQLGWPDMKLPILYCLSWPSRLETPWRRLDLTEVGQLSFRAPDPAKYPCMELAYAAGRAGGTMPAVLNCLLYTSDAADEGVR
;
A
#
# COMPACT_ATOMS: atom_id res chain seq x y z
N LYS A 1 -19.96 0.76 13.29
CA LYS A 1 -20.99 0.94 14.34
C LYS A 1 -21.46 -0.39 14.93
N SER A 2 -21.13 -1.52 14.29
CA SER A 2 -21.46 -2.89 14.76
C SER A 2 -20.59 -3.36 15.95
N GLY A 3 -19.45 -2.70 16.24
CA GLY A 3 -18.44 -3.19 17.18
C GLY A 3 -17.56 -4.33 16.62
N SER A 4 -17.74 -4.69 15.35
CA SER A 4 -16.93 -5.69 14.67
C SER A 4 -15.49 -5.22 14.53
N ARG A 5 -14.56 -6.17 14.61
CA ARG A 5 -13.13 -5.90 14.43
C ARG A 5 -12.80 -5.94 12.93
N LEU A 6 -12.01 -4.97 12.47
CA LEU A 6 -11.44 -4.95 11.13
C LEU A 6 -9.99 -5.41 11.21
N LEU A 7 -9.57 -6.31 10.32
CA LEU A 7 -8.20 -6.77 10.17
C LEU A 7 -7.79 -6.52 8.72
N PRO A 8 -6.78 -5.65 8.48
CA PRO A 8 -6.39 -5.30 7.12
C PRO A 8 -5.66 -6.47 6.45
N ALA A 9 -6.16 -6.89 5.29
CA ALA A 9 -5.59 -7.99 4.51
C ALA A 9 -4.65 -7.51 3.39
N ASP A 10 -4.74 -6.24 2.99
CA ASP A 10 -3.77 -5.66 2.07
C ASP A 10 -2.37 -5.68 2.71
N SER A 11 -1.34 -6.00 1.93
CA SER A 11 0.00 -6.29 2.46
C SER A 11 0.60 -5.13 3.22
N GLU A 12 0.45 -3.92 2.72
CA GLU A 12 0.96 -2.69 3.32
C GLU A 12 0.24 -2.35 4.62
N HIS A 13 -1.09 -2.41 4.62
CA HIS A 13 -1.89 -2.12 5.81
C HIS A 13 -1.77 -3.21 6.87
N SER A 14 -1.64 -4.48 6.44
CA SER A 14 -1.31 -5.59 7.33
C SER A 14 0.06 -5.38 7.99
N ALA A 15 1.05 -4.88 7.24
CA ALA A 15 2.36 -4.57 7.78
C ALA A 15 2.30 -3.48 8.86
N ILE A 16 1.60 -2.39 8.60
CA ILE A 16 1.38 -1.31 9.57
C ILE A 16 0.68 -1.85 10.81
N PHE A 17 -0.41 -2.62 10.62
CA PHE A 17 -1.14 -3.25 11.70
C PHE A 17 -0.23 -4.14 12.55
N GLN A 18 0.66 -4.92 11.94
CA GLN A 18 1.62 -5.78 12.63
C GLN A 18 2.67 -4.98 13.41
N CYS A 19 3.16 -3.87 12.85
CA CYS A 19 4.10 -2.99 13.53
C CYS A 19 3.47 -2.28 14.74
N LEU A 20 2.17 -2.04 14.71
CA LEU A 20 1.44 -1.42 15.82
C LEU A 20 1.12 -2.39 16.98
N GLN A 21 1.31 -3.72 16.79
CA GLN A 21 1.14 -4.67 17.89
C GLN A 21 2.18 -4.40 18.98
N GLY A 22 1.76 -4.45 20.24
CA GLY A 22 2.60 -4.11 21.39
C GLY A 22 2.71 -2.61 21.69
N THR A 23 2.04 -1.77 20.95
CA THR A 23 1.83 -0.35 21.31
C THR A 23 0.50 -0.16 22.04
N PRO A 24 0.28 0.98 22.71
CA PRO A 24 -1.01 1.29 23.33
C PRO A 24 -2.20 1.26 22.36
N TRP A 25 -1.93 1.42 21.06
CA TRP A 25 -2.95 1.29 20.02
C TRP A 25 -3.51 -0.13 19.94
N ALA A 26 -2.68 -1.18 20.09
CA ALA A 26 -3.10 -2.55 19.98
C ALA A 26 -4.08 -2.97 21.09
N GLU A 27 -3.96 -2.40 22.28
CA GLU A 27 -4.85 -2.66 23.39
C GLU A 27 -6.26 -2.12 23.15
N ASN A 28 -6.36 -1.03 22.39
CA ASN A 28 -7.59 -0.38 22.01
C ASN A 28 -8.02 -0.65 20.57
N ALA A 29 -7.38 -1.64 19.92
CA ALA A 29 -7.45 -1.91 18.48
C ALA A 29 -8.86 -2.23 17.97
N ARG A 30 -9.71 -1.24 18.06
CA ARG A 30 -10.79 -1.07 17.10
C ARG A 30 -10.21 -0.16 16.03
N LEU A 31 -9.97 -0.70 14.83
CA LEU A 31 -9.81 0.14 13.65
C LEU A 31 -11.09 0.96 13.55
N SER A 32 -11.13 2.05 14.28
CA SER A 32 -12.22 3.01 14.23
C SER A 32 -11.74 4.14 13.37
N THR A 33 -12.23 4.14 12.17
CA THR A 33 -12.04 5.19 11.17
C THR A 33 -11.99 6.58 11.80
N GLY A 34 -10.86 7.26 11.64
CA GLY A 34 -10.69 8.64 12.03
C GLY A 34 -10.25 8.89 13.49
N VAL A 35 -9.90 7.86 14.28
CA VAL A 35 -9.31 8.10 15.61
C VAL A 35 -7.79 8.07 15.49
N PRO A 36 -7.08 9.17 15.87
CA PRO A 36 -5.63 9.21 15.82
C PRO A 36 -5.01 8.06 16.62
N THR A 37 -4.01 7.42 16.06
CA THR A 37 -3.24 6.36 16.72
C THR A 37 -2.20 7.00 17.66
N PRO A 38 -2.34 6.86 19.00
CA PRO A 38 -1.40 7.48 19.92
C PRO A 38 0.04 7.01 19.70
N GLY A 39 0.97 7.95 19.62
CA GLY A 39 2.39 7.67 19.44
C GLY A 39 2.81 7.33 18.02
N LEU A 40 1.89 7.20 17.08
CA LEU A 40 2.19 7.05 15.66
C LEU A 40 2.41 8.45 15.04
N ARG A 41 3.60 8.68 14.50
CA ARG A 41 3.98 9.95 13.90
C ARG A 41 3.79 9.95 12.39
N ARG A 42 4.20 8.87 11.71
CA ARG A 42 4.20 8.78 10.26
C ARG A 42 4.05 7.33 9.81
N ILE A 43 3.39 7.17 8.68
CA ILE A 43 3.32 5.92 7.92
C ILE A 43 4.13 6.08 6.63
N GLN A 44 4.93 5.09 6.30
CA GLN A 44 5.63 4.99 5.02
C GLN A 44 5.15 3.74 4.29
N LEU A 45 4.25 3.94 3.32
CA LEU A 45 3.77 2.90 2.44
C LEU A 45 4.84 2.58 1.40
N THR A 46 5.30 1.36 1.34
CA THR A 46 6.24 0.95 0.31
C THR A 46 5.51 0.59 -0.99
N ALA A 47 6.13 0.88 -2.11
CA ALA A 47 5.65 0.56 -3.44
C ALA A 47 6.75 -0.10 -4.25
N SER A 48 6.43 -1.14 -5.04
CA SER A 48 7.39 -1.69 -6.01
C SER A 48 7.81 -0.67 -7.08
N GLY A 49 6.97 0.35 -7.31
CA GLY A 49 7.09 1.34 -8.37
C GLY A 49 6.43 0.91 -9.69
N GLY A 50 5.86 -0.31 -9.75
CA GLY A 50 5.14 -0.80 -10.92
C GLY A 50 6.00 -1.02 -12.16
N ALA A 51 5.34 -1.27 -13.28
CA ALA A 51 5.98 -1.57 -14.56
C ALA A 51 6.86 -0.41 -15.07
N PHE A 52 6.47 0.82 -14.80
CA PHE A 52 7.14 2.01 -15.33
C PHE A 52 8.22 2.58 -14.39
N ARG A 53 8.51 1.91 -13.29
CA ARG A 53 9.45 2.38 -12.26
C ARG A 53 10.74 2.96 -12.80
N ASP A 54 11.36 2.31 -13.76
CA ASP A 54 12.68 2.65 -14.30
C ASP A 54 12.60 3.32 -15.69
N TRP A 55 11.40 3.66 -16.17
CA TRP A 55 11.15 4.32 -17.44
C TRP A 55 11.41 5.83 -17.35
N THR A 56 11.88 6.42 -18.44
CA THR A 56 11.99 7.87 -18.61
C THR A 56 10.64 8.46 -19.06
N ALA A 57 10.49 9.78 -18.99
CA ALA A 57 9.30 10.46 -19.52
C ALA A 57 9.08 10.18 -21.03
N ALA A 58 10.17 10.14 -21.81
CA ALA A 58 10.11 9.86 -23.23
C ALA A 58 9.69 8.41 -23.54
N ASP A 59 10.02 7.47 -22.65
CA ASP A 59 9.56 6.08 -22.77
C ASP A 59 8.07 5.98 -22.46
N LEU A 60 7.58 6.72 -21.46
CA LEU A 60 6.16 6.74 -21.07
C LEU A 60 5.24 7.22 -22.20
N GLU A 61 5.69 8.17 -23.04
CA GLU A 61 4.92 8.63 -24.21
C GLU A 61 4.67 7.49 -25.22
N LYS A 62 5.47 6.44 -25.19
CA LYS A 62 5.37 5.28 -26.09
C LYS A 62 4.80 4.05 -25.42
N ALA A 63 4.37 4.18 -24.15
CA ALA A 63 3.89 3.06 -23.37
C ALA A 63 2.68 2.37 -24.02
N THR A 64 2.71 1.07 -24.05
CA THR A 64 1.61 0.24 -24.56
C THR A 64 0.85 -0.41 -23.40
N VAL A 65 -0.34 -0.94 -23.70
CA VAL A 65 -1.13 -1.73 -22.75
C VAL A 65 -0.33 -2.94 -22.25
N ALA A 66 0.45 -3.58 -23.12
CA ALA A 66 1.28 -4.71 -22.73
C ALA A 66 2.33 -4.32 -21.70
N ASP A 67 2.94 -3.15 -21.84
CA ASP A 67 3.92 -2.63 -20.88
C ASP A 67 3.25 -2.33 -19.53
N ALA A 68 2.10 -1.65 -19.55
CA ALA A 68 1.36 -1.28 -18.34
C ALA A 68 0.84 -2.51 -17.55
N THR A 69 0.59 -3.64 -18.24
CA THR A 69 0.11 -4.88 -17.63
C THR A 69 1.21 -5.85 -17.23
N SER A 70 2.48 -5.46 -17.33
CA SER A 70 3.65 -6.27 -16.93
C SER A 70 4.19 -5.82 -15.58
N HIS A 71 3.85 -6.53 -14.49
CA HIS A 71 4.35 -6.19 -13.16
C HIS A 71 5.65 -6.94 -12.81
N PRO A 72 6.70 -6.24 -12.27
CA PRO A 72 8.00 -6.87 -12.06
C PRO A 72 8.04 -7.93 -10.95
N ASN A 73 7.21 -7.78 -9.90
CA ASN A 73 7.31 -8.61 -8.69
C ASN A 73 6.05 -9.45 -8.41
N TRP A 74 4.88 -9.02 -8.88
CA TRP A 74 3.60 -9.63 -8.52
C TRP A 74 2.86 -10.14 -9.76
N SER A 75 2.25 -11.32 -9.64
CA SER A 75 1.28 -11.82 -10.62
C SER A 75 -0.11 -11.42 -10.14
N MET A 76 -0.72 -10.42 -10.77
CA MET A 76 -1.98 -9.81 -10.34
C MET A 76 -2.95 -9.69 -11.52
N GLY A 77 -4.22 -9.36 -11.22
CA GLY A 77 -5.21 -8.99 -12.23
C GLY A 77 -4.79 -7.73 -13.03
N ARG A 78 -5.31 -7.57 -14.24
CA ARG A 78 -4.92 -6.49 -15.17
C ARG A 78 -5.12 -5.10 -14.56
N LYS A 79 -6.30 -4.84 -13.96
CA LYS A 79 -6.62 -3.54 -13.36
C LYS A 79 -5.57 -3.12 -12.31
N ILE A 80 -5.35 -3.95 -11.29
CA ILE A 80 -4.40 -3.61 -10.22
C ILE A 80 -2.97 -3.50 -10.74
N THR A 81 -2.62 -4.19 -11.83
CA THR A 81 -1.30 -4.07 -12.45
C THR A 81 -1.12 -2.70 -13.11
N VAL A 82 -2.14 -2.17 -13.79
CA VAL A 82 -2.15 -0.80 -14.35
C VAL A 82 -2.17 0.24 -13.24
N ASP A 83 -2.98 0.03 -12.20
CA ASP A 83 -3.01 0.92 -11.03
C ASP A 83 -1.63 0.97 -10.34
N SER A 84 -0.92 -0.16 -10.30
CA SER A 84 0.47 -0.20 -9.80
C SER A 84 1.44 0.54 -10.72
N ALA A 85 1.30 0.40 -12.04
CA ALA A 85 2.15 1.08 -13.02
C ALA A 85 2.05 2.60 -12.93
N SER A 86 0.86 3.14 -12.65
CA SER A 86 0.57 4.56 -12.47
C SER A 86 0.74 5.07 -11.03
N LEU A 87 1.03 4.19 -10.06
CA LEU A 87 0.95 4.42 -8.62
C LEU A 87 -0.44 4.86 -8.12
N MET A 88 -1.50 4.69 -8.91
CA MET A 88 -2.86 4.92 -8.44
C MET A 88 -3.23 3.94 -7.32
N ASN A 89 -2.84 2.65 -7.43
CA ASN A 89 -3.05 1.68 -6.35
C ASN A 89 -2.49 2.22 -5.03
N LYS A 90 -1.27 2.75 -5.05
CA LYS A 90 -0.65 3.31 -3.87
C LYS A 90 -1.35 4.58 -3.37
N GLY A 91 -1.89 5.38 -4.28
CA GLY A 91 -2.75 6.52 -3.92
C GLY A 91 -4.04 6.09 -3.21
N LEU A 92 -4.70 5.02 -3.66
CA LEU A 92 -5.87 4.45 -2.97
C LEU A 92 -5.49 3.91 -1.60
N GLU A 93 -4.35 3.25 -1.48
CA GLU A 93 -3.83 2.75 -0.19
C GLU A 93 -3.51 3.88 0.80
N VAL A 94 -3.06 5.06 0.35
CA VAL A 94 -2.92 6.25 1.21
C VAL A 94 -4.26 6.66 1.81
N ILE A 95 -5.33 6.65 1.00
CA ILE A 95 -6.68 6.95 1.49
C ILE A 95 -7.11 5.89 2.51
N GLU A 96 -6.87 4.63 2.23
CA GLU A 96 -7.19 3.53 3.13
C GLU A 96 -6.42 3.64 4.46
N ALA A 97 -5.13 3.93 4.41
CA ALA A 97 -4.30 4.13 5.61
C ALA A 97 -4.81 5.29 6.49
N HIS A 98 -5.23 6.38 5.86
CA HIS A 98 -5.85 7.51 6.58
C HIS A 98 -7.07 7.03 7.39
N TYR A 99 -7.98 6.32 6.76
CA TYR A 99 -9.20 5.84 7.42
C TYR A 99 -8.93 4.74 8.45
N LEU A 100 -8.00 3.84 8.19
CA LEU A 100 -7.70 2.72 9.09
C LEU A 100 -6.94 3.18 10.34
N PHE A 101 -5.97 4.07 10.20
CA PHE A 101 -5.03 4.41 11.26
C PHE A 101 -5.18 5.83 11.83
N GLY A 102 -6.06 6.64 11.24
CA GLY A 102 -6.40 7.96 11.74
C GLY A 102 -5.29 9.01 11.63
N LEU A 103 -4.37 8.86 10.67
CA LEU A 103 -3.35 9.86 10.38
C LEU A 103 -3.81 10.81 9.28
N ASP A 104 -3.42 12.07 9.41
CA ASP A 104 -3.59 13.04 8.32
C ASP A 104 -2.72 12.68 7.13
N TYR A 105 -3.16 13.04 5.95
CA TYR A 105 -2.47 12.75 4.67
C TYR A 105 -1.02 13.24 4.63
N ASP A 106 -0.69 14.31 5.34
CA ASP A 106 0.66 14.86 5.42
C ASP A 106 1.64 13.99 6.24
N HIS A 107 1.11 12.99 6.94
CA HIS A 107 1.88 12.00 7.71
C HIS A 107 1.85 10.61 7.09
N ILE A 108 1.33 10.47 5.87
CA ILE A 108 1.32 9.21 5.12
C ILE A 108 2.12 9.43 3.83
N GLU A 109 3.28 8.81 3.74
CA GLU A 109 4.21 8.96 2.63
C GLU A 109 4.30 7.68 1.80
N ILE A 110 4.64 7.84 0.53
CA ILE A 110 4.94 6.72 -0.38
C ILE A 110 6.45 6.65 -0.58
N VAL A 111 7.00 5.44 -0.46
CA VAL A 111 8.44 5.16 -0.68
C VAL A 111 8.55 4.04 -1.72
N ILE A 112 9.28 4.28 -2.80
CA ILE A 112 9.58 3.23 -3.78
C ILE A 112 10.63 2.30 -3.20
N HIS A 113 10.26 1.02 -3.09
CA HIS A 113 11.11 -0.08 -2.62
C HIS A 113 11.04 -1.23 -3.63
N PRO A 114 11.97 -1.28 -4.60
CA PRO A 114 11.90 -2.19 -5.75
C PRO A 114 11.83 -3.67 -5.38
N GLN A 115 12.49 -4.07 -4.31
CA GLN A 115 12.56 -5.47 -3.87
C GLN A 115 11.26 -5.96 -3.22
N SER A 116 10.38 -5.06 -2.78
CA SER A 116 9.13 -5.37 -2.09
C SER A 116 9.27 -6.32 -0.88
N ILE A 117 10.43 -6.30 -0.21
CA ILE A 117 10.72 -7.09 0.99
C ILE A 117 10.15 -6.42 2.23
N ILE A 118 10.27 -5.09 2.33
CA ILE A 118 9.60 -4.30 3.35
C ILE A 118 8.23 -3.94 2.80
N HIS A 119 7.18 -4.37 3.50
CA HIS A 119 5.81 -4.14 3.05
C HIS A 119 5.24 -2.79 3.49
N SER A 120 5.64 -2.27 4.63
CA SER A 120 5.47 -0.87 5.07
C SER A 120 6.23 -0.61 6.36
N MET A 121 6.33 0.66 6.73
CA MET A 121 7.01 1.12 7.93
C MET A 121 6.16 2.14 8.68
N ILE A 122 6.35 2.22 9.98
CA ILE A 122 5.81 3.26 10.83
C ILE A 122 6.94 3.98 11.56
N GLU A 123 6.79 5.29 11.76
CA GLU A 123 7.65 6.08 12.63
C GLU A 123 6.86 6.45 13.89
N LEU A 124 7.44 6.19 15.04
CA LEU A 124 6.88 6.50 16.34
C LEU A 124 7.34 7.86 16.85
N ALA A 125 6.69 8.37 17.90
CA ALA A 125 6.98 9.67 18.48
C ALA A 125 8.42 9.82 19.00
N ASP A 126 9.06 8.72 19.38
CA ASP A 126 10.46 8.65 19.81
C ASP A 126 11.45 8.55 18.65
N SER A 127 10.98 8.69 17.41
CA SER A 127 11.72 8.53 16.16
C SER A 127 12.16 7.09 15.84
N SER A 128 11.69 6.10 16.56
CA SER A 128 11.87 4.70 16.19
C SER A 128 11.09 4.39 14.92
N VAL A 129 11.71 3.65 13.99
CA VAL A 129 11.05 3.14 12.78
C VAL A 129 10.90 1.63 12.90
N LEU A 130 9.65 1.16 12.78
CA LEU A 130 9.33 -0.26 12.75
C LEU A 130 8.88 -0.66 11.35
N ALA A 131 9.31 -1.82 10.90
CA ALA A 131 8.99 -2.35 9.58
C ALA A 131 8.60 -3.83 9.67
N GLN A 132 7.63 -4.23 8.85
CA GLN A 132 7.34 -5.65 8.65
C GLN A 132 7.97 -6.11 7.34
N LEU A 133 8.74 -7.20 7.40
CA LEU A 133 9.47 -7.76 6.29
C LEU A 133 8.95 -9.17 5.97
N GLY A 134 8.97 -9.51 4.68
CA GLY A 134 8.62 -10.84 4.18
C GLY A 134 8.82 -10.95 2.68
N TRP A 135 8.81 -12.15 2.13
CA TRP A 135 8.71 -12.33 0.69
C TRP A 135 7.37 -11.76 0.19
N PRO A 136 7.33 -11.19 -1.04
CA PRO A 136 6.11 -10.63 -1.62
C PRO A 136 5.10 -11.76 -1.94
N ASP A 137 4.25 -12.09 -0.96
CA ASP A 137 3.22 -13.12 -1.08
C ASP A 137 2.01 -12.74 -0.19
N MET A 138 0.83 -12.73 -0.79
CA MET A 138 -0.44 -12.43 -0.08
C MET A 138 -0.84 -13.49 0.95
N LYS A 139 -0.25 -14.68 0.90
CA LYS A 139 -0.56 -15.75 1.88
C LYS A 139 -0.30 -15.31 3.31
N LEU A 140 0.79 -14.56 3.55
CA LEU A 140 1.16 -14.13 4.90
C LEU A 140 0.15 -13.15 5.51
N PRO A 141 -0.21 -12.02 4.87
CA PRO A 141 -1.21 -11.10 5.41
C PRO A 141 -2.60 -11.74 5.54
N ILE A 142 -3.01 -12.58 4.59
CA ILE A 142 -4.29 -13.30 4.65
C ILE A 142 -4.28 -14.27 5.83
N LEU A 143 -3.23 -15.09 5.99
CA LEU A 143 -3.12 -16.01 7.12
C LEU A 143 -3.17 -15.26 8.44
N TYR A 144 -2.46 -14.14 8.55
CA TYR A 144 -2.44 -13.36 9.79
C TYR A 144 -3.82 -12.79 10.14
N CYS A 145 -4.59 -12.32 9.15
CA CYS A 145 -5.97 -11.90 9.37
C CYS A 145 -6.86 -13.03 9.87
N LEU A 146 -6.70 -14.24 9.34
CA LEU A 146 -7.51 -15.40 9.71
C LEU A 146 -7.13 -15.99 11.07
N SER A 147 -5.86 -15.88 11.48
CA SER A 147 -5.34 -16.47 12.71
C SER A 147 -5.19 -15.48 13.87
N TRP A 148 -5.31 -14.19 13.61
CA TRP A 148 -5.08 -13.15 14.62
C TRP A 148 -5.83 -13.41 15.93
N PRO A 149 -5.19 -13.26 17.12
CA PRO A 149 -3.86 -12.68 17.35
C PRO A 149 -2.72 -13.70 17.27
N SER A 150 -2.99 -14.96 16.97
CA SER A 150 -1.98 -16.01 16.91
C SER A 150 -1.14 -15.92 15.64
N ARG A 151 0.11 -16.40 15.74
CA ARG A 151 0.98 -16.62 14.59
C ARG A 151 1.17 -18.11 14.39
N LEU A 152 0.64 -18.62 13.27
CA LEU A 152 0.70 -20.04 12.95
C LEU A 152 2.04 -20.39 12.28
N GLU A 153 2.53 -21.58 12.54
CA GLU A 153 3.66 -22.14 11.81
C GLU A 153 3.27 -22.43 10.37
N THR A 154 4.20 -22.16 9.46
CA THR A 154 3.99 -22.39 8.02
C THR A 154 5.22 -23.08 7.40
N PRO A 155 5.04 -23.90 6.37
CA PRO A 155 6.14 -24.51 5.62
C PRO A 155 6.75 -23.52 4.59
N TRP A 156 6.38 -22.24 4.61
CA TRP A 156 6.79 -21.27 3.60
C TRP A 156 8.25 -20.88 3.77
N ARG A 157 8.85 -20.46 2.66
CA ARG A 157 10.23 -19.99 2.64
C ARG A 157 10.43 -18.86 3.65
N ARG A 158 11.41 -19.03 4.51
CA ARG A 158 11.82 -18.01 5.47
C ARG A 158 12.60 -16.91 4.77
N LEU A 159 12.44 -15.66 5.23
CA LEU A 159 13.24 -14.56 4.74
C LEU A 159 14.65 -14.66 5.32
N ASP A 160 15.64 -14.65 4.44
CA ASP A 160 17.05 -14.55 4.80
C ASP A 160 17.60 -13.22 4.25
N LEU A 161 17.95 -12.31 5.14
CA LEU A 161 18.47 -11.00 4.76
C LEU A 161 19.87 -11.07 4.14
N THR A 162 20.63 -12.12 4.43
CA THR A 162 21.95 -12.32 3.80
C THR A 162 21.81 -12.71 2.34
N GLU A 163 20.75 -13.43 1.99
CA GLU A 163 20.39 -13.75 0.61
C GLU A 163 19.85 -12.52 -0.14
N VAL A 164 19.02 -11.71 0.53
CA VAL A 164 18.51 -10.46 -0.04
C VAL A 164 19.64 -9.45 -0.31
N GLY A 165 20.61 -9.37 0.59
CA GLY A 165 21.82 -8.57 0.50
C GLY A 165 21.58 -7.06 0.65
N GLN A 166 20.79 -6.44 -0.23
CA GLN A 166 20.56 -5.00 -0.26
C GLN A 166 19.09 -4.65 -0.39
N LEU A 167 18.66 -3.67 0.39
CA LEU A 167 17.35 -3.02 0.27
C LEU A 167 17.57 -1.58 -0.20
N SER A 168 16.82 -1.15 -1.19
CA SER A 168 16.94 0.20 -1.75
C SER A 168 15.61 0.95 -1.68
N PHE A 169 15.72 2.26 -1.50
CA PHE A 169 14.59 3.16 -1.33
C PHE A 169 14.81 4.43 -2.14
N ARG A 170 13.72 4.97 -2.70
CA ARG A 170 13.72 6.28 -3.35
C ARG A 170 12.35 6.94 -3.21
N ALA A 171 12.32 8.27 -3.25
CA ALA A 171 11.07 8.99 -3.33
C ALA A 171 10.42 8.77 -4.70
N PRO A 172 9.08 8.68 -4.78
CA PRO A 172 8.39 8.73 -6.07
C PRO A 172 8.55 10.12 -6.69
N ASP A 173 8.60 10.16 -8.02
CA ASP A 173 8.62 11.41 -8.79
C ASP A 173 7.17 11.87 -9.05
N PRO A 174 6.70 13.00 -8.46
CA PRO A 174 5.34 13.47 -8.66
C PRO A 174 5.01 13.80 -10.12
N ALA A 175 5.98 14.29 -10.89
CA ALA A 175 5.78 14.61 -12.30
C ALA A 175 5.53 13.34 -13.13
N LYS A 176 6.14 12.23 -12.73
CA LYS A 176 5.97 10.93 -13.37
C LYS A 176 4.67 10.23 -12.96
N TYR A 177 4.20 10.45 -11.74
CA TYR A 177 3.07 9.75 -11.15
C TYR A 177 1.95 10.72 -10.69
N PRO A 178 1.30 11.45 -11.62
CA PRO A 178 0.26 12.42 -11.27
C PRO A 178 -0.94 11.79 -10.56
N CYS A 179 -1.16 10.47 -10.73
CA CYS A 179 -2.23 9.75 -10.06
C CYS A 179 -2.13 9.78 -8.53
N MET A 180 -0.92 9.89 -7.98
CA MET A 180 -0.73 10.05 -6.54
C MET A 180 -1.34 11.36 -6.04
N GLU A 181 -1.05 12.47 -6.72
CA GLU A 181 -1.58 13.79 -6.37
C GLU A 181 -3.10 13.82 -6.43
N LEU A 182 -3.70 13.17 -7.45
CA LEU A 182 -5.16 13.02 -7.56
C LEU A 182 -5.74 12.28 -6.35
N ALA A 183 -5.09 11.22 -5.90
CA ALA A 183 -5.53 10.44 -4.74
C ALA A 183 -5.43 11.25 -3.44
N TYR A 184 -4.31 11.96 -3.21
CA TYR A 184 -4.18 12.86 -2.06
C TYR A 184 -5.22 13.98 -2.09
N ALA A 185 -5.46 14.59 -3.24
CA ALA A 185 -6.47 15.62 -3.41
C ALA A 185 -7.89 15.10 -3.12
N ALA A 186 -8.24 13.93 -3.66
CA ALA A 186 -9.53 13.30 -3.40
C ALA A 186 -9.71 12.92 -1.92
N GLY A 187 -8.65 12.40 -1.30
CA GLY A 187 -8.64 12.08 0.11
C GLY A 187 -8.86 13.30 1.00
N ARG A 188 -8.12 14.39 0.76
CA ARG A 188 -8.27 15.66 1.48
C ARG A 188 -9.63 16.31 1.27
N ALA A 189 -10.21 16.21 0.07
CA ALA A 189 -11.57 16.69 -0.18
C ALA A 189 -12.62 15.92 0.63
N GLY A 190 -12.35 14.65 0.93
CA GLY A 190 -13.20 13.82 1.77
C GLY A 190 -14.58 13.53 1.17
N GLY A 191 -15.55 13.24 2.06
CA GLY A 191 -16.92 12.93 1.65
C GLY A 191 -16.99 11.75 0.67
N THR A 192 -17.58 11.96 -0.49
CA THR A 192 -17.71 10.94 -1.54
C THR A 192 -16.56 10.97 -2.56
N MET A 193 -15.64 11.93 -2.50
CA MET A 193 -14.57 12.09 -3.49
C MET A 193 -13.66 10.87 -3.64
N PRO A 194 -13.23 10.17 -2.56
CA PRO A 194 -12.49 8.92 -2.71
C PRO A 194 -13.26 7.84 -3.49
N ALA A 195 -14.57 7.74 -3.25
CA ALA A 195 -15.42 6.80 -3.98
C ALA A 195 -15.59 7.20 -5.45
N VAL A 196 -15.72 8.51 -5.73
CA VAL A 196 -15.78 9.04 -7.12
C VAL A 196 -14.49 8.72 -7.86
N LEU A 197 -13.31 8.97 -7.25
CA LEU A 197 -12.02 8.63 -7.84
C LEU A 197 -11.94 7.14 -8.20
N ASN A 198 -12.24 6.27 -7.26
CA ASN A 198 -12.20 4.81 -7.49
C ASN A 198 -13.23 4.36 -8.54
N CYS A 199 -14.43 4.94 -8.53
CA CYS A 199 -15.48 4.63 -9.51
C CYS A 199 -15.08 5.05 -10.93
N LEU A 200 -14.46 6.22 -11.11
CA LEU A 200 -13.96 6.66 -12.42
C LEU A 200 -12.90 5.73 -12.99
N LEU A 201 -12.00 5.24 -12.15
CA LEU A 201 -10.99 4.24 -12.55
C LEU A 201 -11.65 2.94 -13.01
N TYR A 202 -12.66 2.47 -12.27
CA TYR A 202 -13.37 1.24 -12.59
C TYR A 202 -14.21 1.35 -13.87
N THR A 203 -14.87 2.49 -14.10
CA THR A 203 -15.67 2.74 -15.31
C THR A 203 -14.83 2.92 -16.56
N SER A 204 -13.64 3.47 -16.44
CA SER A 204 -12.69 3.56 -17.55
C SER A 204 -12.22 2.18 -18.01
N ASP A 205 -11.94 1.28 -17.06
CA ASP A 205 -11.57 -0.11 -17.34
C ASP A 205 -12.74 -0.89 -18.00
N ALA A 206 -13.96 -0.70 -17.50
CA ALA A 206 -15.16 -1.32 -18.07
C ALA A 206 -15.51 -0.81 -19.47
N ALA A 207 -15.18 0.45 -19.79
CA ALA A 207 -15.39 1.02 -21.14
C ALA A 207 -14.45 0.38 -22.17
N ASP A 208 -13.21 0.06 -21.78
CA ASP A 208 -12.24 -0.62 -22.64
C ASP A 208 -12.60 -2.09 -22.91
N GLU A 209 -13.30 -2.76 -21.99
CA GLU A 209 -13.80 -4.12 -22.20
C GLU A 209 -15.01 -4.20 -23.13
N GLY A 210 -15.77 -3.10 -23.28
CA GLY A 210 -16.96 -3.00 -24.14
C GLY A 210 -16.66 -2.76 -25.62
N VAL A 211 -15.41 -2.57 -26.01
CA VAL A 211 -14.97 -2.26 -27.40
C VAL A 211 -14.37 -3.50 -28.09
N ARG A 212 -14.77 -4.70 -27.70
CA ARG A 212 -14.41 -5.94 -28.40
C ARG A 212 -15.59 -6.53 -29.18
#